data_0ff51b158b439f61b1bdfb55fa4388ac
#
_entry.id   0ff51b158b439f61b1bdfb55fa4388ac
#
_cell.length_a   1.000
_cell.length_b   1.000
_cell.length_c   1.000
_cell.angle_alpha   90.00
_cell.angle_beta   90.00
_cell.angle_gamma   90.00
#
_symmetry.space_group_name_H-M   'P 1'
#
loop_
_entity.id
_entity.type
_entity.pdbx_description
1 polymer ?
#
loop_
_entity_poly.entity_id
_entity_poly.type
_entity_poly.pdbx_seq_one_letter_code
_entity_poly.pdbx_strand_id
1 'polypeptide(L)'
;MSKRLVMKTLLGVSLALGLAISAQAQDALARTKASGVLKIGTETAFAPFDFIDGGAHVGLNMDLMNEVAKEMGVKTEWTALPWEGVLPGLEAKKFDMVTGPVTITKARMERYRFTPPIAEATVALLKRKGDKSVMKPEDIAGKPVGGGKASAQLAQLKTFAESLGKADVREYPGNNEAYADLAAGRIVAVGNSLPNISYVASQRSDVFEVVKPAFGLKTYFGYVARKDDDSAKLMEAITAAMLKIKADGRLAKIQKKWFGDSFDTPDSVPNPAL
;
A
#
# COMPACT_ATOMS: atom_id res chain seq x y z
N MET A 1 82.72 38.74 -29.52
CA MET A 1 82.90 37.33 -29.15
C MET A 1 81.82 36.96 -28.15
N SER A 2 80.87 36.15 -28.60
CA SER A 2 79.62 35.86 -27.91
C SER A 2 79.73 34.64 -27.03
N LYS A 3 79.34 34.74 -25.76
CA LYS A 3 79.13 33.54 -24.87
C LYS A 3 77.64 33.27 -24.76
N ARG A 4 77.16 32.16 -25.33
CA ARG A 4 75.83 31.65 -25.24
C ARG A 4 75.58 31.04 -23.89
N LEU A 5 74.65 31.59 -23.14
CA LEU A 5 74.16 31.03 -21.89
C LEU A 5 73.02 30.09 -22.23
N VAL A 6 73.19 28.83 -21.96
CA VAL A 6 72.17 27.81 -22.12
C VAL A 6 71.37 27.68 -20.79
N MET A 7 70.14 28.19 -20.83
CA MET A 7 69.20 28.06 -19.69
C MET A 7 68.45 26.80 -19.84
N LYS A 8 68.69 25.85 -18.94
CA LYS A 8 67.90 24.58 -18.87
C LYS A 8 66.59 24.82 -18.12
N THR A 9 65.49 24.79 -18.87
CA THR A 9 64.13 24.82 -18.32
C THR A 9 63.77 23.43 -17.82
N LEU A 10 63.66 23.21 -16.53
CA LEU A 10 63.06 22.03 -15.92
C LEU A 10 61.53 22.15 -16.03
N LEU A 11 60.93 21.33 -16.88
CA LEU A 11 59.47 21.13 -16.93
C LEU A 11 59.07 20.20 -15.78
N GLY A 12 58.51 20.77 -14.72
CA GLY A 12 57.85 20.00 -13.66
C GLY A 12 56.47 19.48 -14.13
N VAL A 13 56.39 18.21 -14.46
CA VAL A 13 55.08 17.53 -14.69
C VAL A 13 54.47 17.25 -13.34
N SER A 14 53.55 18.10 -12.89
CA SER A 14 52.67 17.82 -11.75
C SER A 14 51.63 16.81 -12.15
N LEU A 15 51.81 15.56 -11.76
CA LEU A 15 50.87 14.48 -11.90
C LEU A 15 49.74 14.72 -10.90
N ALA A 16 48.72 15.45 -11.27
CA ALA A 16 47.47 15.55 -10.51
C ALA A 16 46.72 14.20 -10.65
N LEU A 17 46.95 13.28 -9.71
CA LEU A 17 46.08 12.15 -9.52
C LEU A 17 44.71 12.69 -9.06
N GLY A 18 43.82 12.91 -10.01
CA GLY A 18 42.41 13.12 -9.76
C GLY A 18 41.83 11.84 -9.17
N LEU A 19 41.66 11.77 -7.84
CA LEU A 19 40.79 10.84 -7.18
C LEU A 19 39.37 11.13 -7.70
N ALA A 20 38.97 10.44 -8.77
CA ALA A 20 37.59 10.33 -9.16
C ALA A 20 36.91 9.50 -8.06
N ILE A 21 36.46 10.17 -6.99
CA ILE A 21 35.47 9.61 -6.08
C ILE A 21 34.25 9.38 -6.95
N SER A 22 34.09 8.14 -7.42
CA SER A 22 32.83 7.72 -7.99
C SER A 22 31.77 8.01 -6.92
N ALA A 23 31.02 9.07 -7.10
CA ALA A 23 29.85 9.35 -6.30
C ALA A 23 28.88 8.18 -6.57
N GLN A 24 29.03 7.11 -5.80
CA GLN A 24 28.11 5.99 -5.85
C GLN A 24 26.76 6.58 -5.47
N ALA A 25 25.83 6.56 -6.41
CA ALA A 25 24.49 7.12 -6.17
C ALA A 25 23.96 6.49 -4.88
N GLN A 26 23.66 7.33 -3.89
CA GLN A 26 23.14 6.84 -2.61
C GLN A 26 21.86 6.07 -2.86
N ASP A 27 21.75 4.87 -2.28
CA ASP A 27 20.50 4.09 -2.30
C ASP A 27 19.38 4.79 -1.49
N ALA A 28 18.15 4.32 -1.65
CA ALA A 28 16.98 4.95 -1.01
C ALA A 28 17.12 5.01 0.52
N LEU A 29 17.71 4.01 1.18
CA LEU A 29 17.95 4.05 2.62
C LEU A 29 18.92 5.16 3.00
N ALA A 30 20.04 5.27 2.29
CA ALA A 30 21.03 6.31 2.55
C ALA A 30 20.45 7.72 2.35
N ARG A 31 19.65 7.94 1.29
CA ARG A 31 18.95 9.22 1.07
C ARG A 31 17.94 9.52 2.17
N THR A 32 17.12 8.52 2.58
CA THR A 32 16.16 8.64 3.69
C THR A 32 16.84 9.01 5.00
N LYS A 33 17.98 8.36 5.31
CA LYS A 33 18.77 8.66 6.51
C LYS A 33 19.40 10.06 6.45
N ALA A 34 19.95 10.44 5.32
CA ALA A 34 20.58 11.74 5.15
C ALA A 34 19.58 12.91 5.22
N SER A 35 18.39 12.75 4.63
CA SER A 35 17.32 13.75 4.69
C SER A 35 16.56 13.74 6.02
N GLY A 36 16.59 12.62 6.75
CA GLY A 36 15.75 12.39 7.93
C GLY A 36 14.27 12.18 7.59
N VAL A 37 13.92 11.93 6.31
CA VAL A 37 12.53 11.86 5.84
C VAL A 37 12.32 10.63 4.96
N LEU A 38 11.30 9.82 5.30
CA LEU A 38 10.77 8.74 4.49
C LEU A 38 9.53 9.24 3.73
N LYS A 39 9.58 9.27 2.40
CA LYS A 39 8.47 9.72 1.55
C LYS A 39 7.52 8.57 1.26
N ILE A 40 6.25 8.75 1.58
CA ILE A 40 5.22 7.72 1.54
C ILE A 40 4.07 8.14 0.62
N GLY A 41 3.72 7.28 -0.34
CA GLY A 41 2.51 7.40 -1.14
C GLY A 41 1.36 6.60 -0.53
N THR A 42 0.16 7.16 -0.53
CA THR A 42 -1.04 6.50 -0.02
C THR A 42 -2.31 7.00 -0.71
N GLU A 43 -3.45 6.39 -0.37
CA GLU A 43 -4.80 6.91 -0.62
C GLU A 43 -5.43 7.35 0.71
N THR A 44 -6.57 8.05 0.68
CA THR A 44 -7.28 8.49 1.89
C THR A 44 -8.78 8.11 1.86
N ALA A 45 -9.13 7.07 1.11
CA ALA A 45 -10.50 6.56 0.99
C ALA A 45 -10.63 5.08 1.34
N PHE A 46 -9.75 4.57 2.25
CA PHE A 46 -9.68 3.15 2.60
C PHE A 46 -9.62 2.92 4.12
N ALA A 47 -10.69 3.34 4.83
CA ALA A 47 -10.81 3.13 6.28
C ALA A 47 -10.85 1.62 6.63
N PRO A 48 -10.30 1.21 7.78
CA PRO A 48 -9.61 2.01 8.78
C PRO A 48 -8.09 2.12 8.56
N PHE A 49 -7.59 1.79 7.36
CA PHE A 49 -6.16 1.80 7.05
C PHE A 49 -5.64 3.22 6.81
N ASP A 50 -6.26 3.94 5.87
CA ASP A 50 -5.97 5.35 5.53
C ASP A 50 -7.27 6.07 5.20
N PHE A 51 -7.62 7.11 5.95
CA PHE A 51 -8.81 7.91 5.69
C PHE A 51 -8.72 9.30 6.33
N ILE A 52 -9.66 10.16 5.98
CA ILE A 52 -9.79 11.50 6.59
C ILE A 52 -10.85 11.43 7.68
N ASP A 53 -10.47 11.79 8.90
CA ASP A 53 -11.38 11.98 10.02
C ASP A 53 -11.15 13.35 10.65
N GLY A 54 -12.22 14.15 10.80
CA GLY A 54 -12.13 15.50 11.30
C GLY A 54 -11.16 16.43 10.54
N GLY A 55 -10.91 16.14 9.25
CA GLY A 55 -9.96 16.87 8.41
C GLY A 55 -8.50 16.38 8.55
N ALA A 56 -8.21 15.43 9.41
CA ALA A 56 -6.89 14.84 9.59
C ALA A 56 -6.77 13.50 8.83
N HIS A 57 -5.58 13.22 8.27
CA HIS A 57 -5.25 11.90 7.76
C HIS A 57 -4.94 10.98 8.95
N VAL A 58 -5.70 9.91 9.08
CA VAL A 58 -5.60 8.94 10.17
C VAL A 58 -5.72 7.51 9.64
N GLY A 59 -5.42 6.54 10.48
CA GLY A 59 -5.60 5.12 10.17
C GLY A 59 -4.48 4.25 10.72
N LEU A 60 -4.66 2.93 10.55
CA LEU A 60 -3.69 1.93 10.96
C LEU A 60 -2.32 2.20 10.35
N ASN A 61 -2.29 2.59 9.06
CA ASN A 61 -1.03 2.80 8.33
C ASN A 61 -0.26 4.00 8.87
N MET A 62 -0.96 5.10 9.22
CA MET A 62 -0.35 6.25 9.87
C MET A 62 0.30 5.87 11.20
N ASP A 63 -0.43 5.16 12.05
CA ASP A 63 0.08 4.74 13.36
C ASP A 63 1.27 3.79 13.21
N LEU A 64 1.18 2.79 12.35
CA LEU A 64 2.24 1.80 12.13
C LEU A 64 3.50 2.43 11.53
N MET A 65 3.35 3.28 10.52
CA MET A 65 4.49 3.94 9.89
C MET A 65 5.15 4.99 10.78
N ASN A 66 4.41 5.61 11.70
CA ASN A 66 4.99 6.45 12.74
C ASN A 66 5.90 5.64 13.68
N GLU A 67 5.51 4.40 14.05
CA GLU A 67 6.37 3.52 14.84
C GLU A 67 7.59 3.04 14.03
N VAL A 68 7.40 2.68 12.74
CA VAL A 68 8.52 2.33 11.84
C VAL A 68 9.50 3.49 11.71
N ALA A 69 9.02 4.71 11.50
CA ALA A 69 9.84 5.90 11.38
C ALA A 69 10.66 6.18 12.67
N LYS A 70 10.05 5.98 13.86
CA LYS A 70 10.78 6.06 15.14
C LYS A 70 11.90 5.03 15.23
N GLU A 71 11.65 3.77 14.86
CA GLU A 71 12.69 2.73 14.83
C GLU A 71 13.83 3.07 13.86
N MET A 72 13.48 3.71 12.73
CA MET A 72 14.46 4.13 11.74
C MET A 72 15.14 5.46 12.08
N GLY A 73 14.69 6.22 13.08
CA GLY A 73 15.20 7.56 13.41
C GLY A 73 14.95 8.60 12.32
N VAL A 74 13.78 8.55 11.66
CA VAL A 74 13.36 9.47 10.59
C VAL A 74 11.93 9.97 10.83
N LYS A 75 11.48 10.93 10.01
CA LYS A 75 10.08 11.38 9.95
C LYS A 75 9.42 10.84 8.70
N THR A 76 8.09 10.82 8.67
CA THR A 76 7.29 10.47 7.49
C THR A 76 6.81 11.74 6.77
N GLU A 77 6.82 11.71 5.45
CA GLU A 77 6.19 12.71 4.58
C GLU A 77 5.17 11.97 3.68
N TRP A 78 3.92 12.42 3.69
CA TRP A 78 2.82 11.72 3.05
C TRP A 78 2.30 12.43 1.81
N THR A 79 2.15 11.66 0.72
CA THR A 79 1.51 12.11 -0.53
C THR A 79 0.28 11.27 -0.77
N ALA A 80 -0.91 11.86 -0.64
CA ALA A 80 -2.18 11.19 -0.95
C ALA A 80 -2.53 11.35 -2.43
N LEU A 81 -2.94 10.25 -3.06
CA LEU A 81 -3.41 10.17 -4.44
C LEU A 81 -4.65 9.28 -4.50
N PRO A 82 -5.52 9.41 -5.51
CA PRO A 82 -6.48 8.37 -5.84
C PRO A 82 -5.76 7.03 -6.05
N TRP A 83 -6.38 5.92 -5.61
CA TRP A 83 -5.73 4.61 -5.63
C TRP A 83 -5.09 4.25 -6.98
N GLU A 84 -5.78 4.53 -8.08
CA GLU A 84 -5.26 4.26 -9.44
C GLU A 84 -3.95 5.00 -9.76
N GLY A 85 -3.65 6.09 -9.05
CA GLY A 85 -2.42 6.87 -9.22
C GLY A 85 -1.28 6.49 -8.27
N VAL A 86 -1.55 5.71 -7.22
CA VAL A 86 -0.57 5.43 -6.15
C VAL A 86 0.58 4.57 -6.64
N LEU A 87 0.30 3.40 -7.24
CA LEU A 87 1.37 2.54 -7.77
C LEU A 87 2.13 3.16 -8.95
N PRO A 88 1.47 3.80 -9.93
CA PRO A 88 2.19 4.59 -10.96
C PRO A 88 3.06 5.69 -10.36
N GLY A 89 2.63 6.36 -9.28
CA GLY A 89 3.42 7.35 -8.56
C GLY A 89 4.71 6.77 -7.95
N LEU A 90 4.66 5.56 -7.42
CA LEU A 90 5.83 4.82 -6.92
C LEU A 90 6.82 4.52 -8.07
N GLU A 91 6.32 4.06 -9.21
CA GLU A 91 7.14 3.77 -10.38
C GLU A 91 7.81 5.03 -10.94
N ALA A 92 7.09 6.16 -10.91
CA ALA A 92 7.61 7.47 -11.26
C ALA A 92 8.52 8.10 -10.19
N LYS A 93 8.86 7.37 -9.12
CA LYS A 93 9.74 7.81 -8.01
C LYS A 93 9.27 9.09 -7.29
N LYS A 94 7.94 9.32 -7.22
CA LYS A 94 7.38 10.47 -6.48
C LYS A 94 7.55 10.30 -4.97
N PHE A 95 7.64 9.07 -4.50
CA PHE A 95 7.86 8.67 -3.10
C PHE A 95 8.66 7.36 -3.06
N ASP A 96 9.15 7.00 -1.88
CA ASP A 96 10.06 5.87 -1.69
C ASP A 96 9.29 4.55 -1.55
N MET A 97 8.11 4.61 -0.93
CA MET A 97 7.24 3.45 -0.70
C MET A 97 5.76 3.81 -0.76
N VAL A 98 4.92 2.80 -0.82
CA VAL A 98 3.46 2.91 -0.74
C VAL A 98 2.95 2.14 0.46
N THR A 99 2.07 2.78 1.24
CA THR A 99 1.39 2.19 2.40
C THR A 99 -0.12 2.08 2.24
N GLY A 100 -0.72 2.67 1.20
CA GLY A 100 -2.10 2.32 0.83
C GLY A 100 -2.17 0.81 0.68
N PRO A 101 -3.04 0.06 1.43
CA PRO A 101 -2.86 -1.38 1.61
C PRO A 101 -2.82 -2.14 0.28
N VAL A 102 -1.64 -2.59 -0.11
CA VAL A 102 -1.43 -3.28 -1.39
C VAL A 102 -1.67 -4.76 -1.22
N THR A 103 -2.70 -5.32 -1.89
CA THR A 103 -2.90 -6.78 -1.90
C THR A 103 -1.67 -7.47 -2.46
N ILE A 104 -1.15 -8.44 -1.73
CA ILE A 104 0.00 -9.25 -2.15
C ILE A 104 -0.48 -10.25 -3.21
N THR A 105 -0.04 -10.05 -4.46
CA THR A 105 -0.34 -10.93 -5.60
C THR A 105 0.95 -11.31 -6.32
N LYS A 106 0.95 -12.43 -7.05
CA LYS A 106 2.10 -12.89 -7.87
C LYS A 106 2.57 -11.79 -8.82
N ALA A 107 1.64 -11.22 -9.59
CA ALA A 107 1.96 -10.16 -10.56
C ALA A 107 2.58 -8.91 -9.90
N ARG A 108 2.12 -8.54 -8.69
CA ARG A 108 2.69 -7.41 -7.96
C ARG A 108 4.06 -7.74 -7.35
N MET A 109 4.29 -8.99 -6.92
CA MET A 109 5.60 -9.43 -6.43
C MET A 109 6.68 -9.47 -7.52
N GLU A 110 6.30 -9.54 -8.79
CA GLU A 110 7.24 -9.39 -9.90
C GLU A 110 7.76 -7.96 -10.04
N ARG A 111 6.97 -6.96 -9.65
CA ARG A 111 7.24 -5.52 -9.84
C ARG A 111 7.66 -4.80 -8.56
N TYR A 112 7.26 -5.31 -7.40
CA TYR A 112 7.44 -4.65 -6.10
C TYR A 112 8.06 -5.58 -5.06
N ARG A 113 8.78 -5.00 -4.11
CA ARG A 113 9.18 -5.63 -2.85
C ARG A 113 8.09 -5.38 -1.82
N PHE A 114 7.64 -6.41 -1.15
CA PHE A 114 6.62 -6.33 -0.09
C PHE A 114 7.23 -6.37 1.30
N THR A 115 6.62 -5.65 2.22
CA THR A 115 6.83 -5.81 3.66
C THR A 115 6.14 -7.08 4.19
N PRO A 116 6.38 -7.47 5.46
CA PRO A 116 5.49 -8.37 6.18
C PRO A 116 4.02 -7.93 6.06
N PRO A 117 3.07 -8.87 6.01
CA PRO A 117 1.64 -8.56 5.98
C PRO A 117 1.18 -7.76 7.19
N ILE A 118 0.26 -6.83 6.96
CA ILE A 118 -0.32 -5.96 8.00
C ILE A 118 -1.74 -6.39 8.38
N ALA A 119 -2.46 -7.02 7.47
CA ALA A 119 -3.83 -7.52 7.66
C ALA A 119 -4.20 -8.52 6.57
N GLU A 120 -5.23 -9.31 6.83
CA GLU A 120 -5.89 -10.12 5.80
C GLU A 120 -6.66 -9.24 4.82
N ALA A 121 -6.73 -9.67 3.55
CA ALA A 121 -7.33 -8.91 2.45
C ALA A 121 -8.43 -9.70 1.71
N THR A 122 -8.96 -10.77 2.31
CA THR A 122 -10.02 -11.59 1.72
C THR A 122 -11.22 -10.73 1.32
N VAL A 123 -11.75 -10.94 0.10
CA VAL A 123 -12.84 -10.13 -0.45
C VAL A 123 -14.19 -10.68 -0.01
N ALA A 124 -15.06 -9.77 0.41
CA ALA A 124 -16.46 -10.06 0.71
C ALA A 124 -17.36 -8.96 0.13
N LEU A 125 -18.66 -9.07 0.31
CA LEU A 125 -19.65 -8.11 -0.17
C LEU A 125 -20.21 -7.29 0.99
N LEU A 126 -20.32 -5.97 0.74
CA LEU A 126 -21.13 -5.05 1.54
C LEU A 126 -22.45 -4.83 0.83
N LYS A 127 -23.57 -4.89 1.57
CA LYS A 127 -24.91 -4.58 1.05
C LYS A 127 -25.64 -3.56 1.93
N ARG A 128 -26.77 -3.05 1.47
CA ARG A 128 -27.64 -2.26 2.35
C ARG A 128 -28.22 -3.12 3.47
N LYS A 129 -28.36 -2.51 4.62
CA LYS A 129 -29.00 -3.13 5.79
C LYS A 129 -30.42 -3.56 5.45
N GLY A 130 -30.76 -4.82 5.76
CA GLY A 130 -32.09 -5.37 5.52
C GLY A 130 -32.44 -5.69 4.06
N ASP A 131 -31.55 -5.45 3.11
CA ASP A 131 -31.78 -5.82 1.70
C ASP A 131 -31.75 -7.36 1.55
N LYS A 132 -32.89 -7.93 1.19
CA LYS A 132 -33.04 -9.39 1.02
C LYS A 132 -32.65 -9.87 -0.37
N SER A 133 -32.30 -8.98 -1.27
CA SER A 133 -31.93 -9.33 -2.65
C SER A 133 -30.54 -9.97 -2.75
N VAL A 134 -29.66 -9.77 -1.73
CA VAL A 134 -28.32 -10.33 -1.64
C VAL A 134 -28.15 -10.90 -0.24
N MET A 135 -28.39 -12.22 -0.06
CA MET A 135 -28.25 -12.92 1.22
C MET A 135 -26.95 -13.75 1.28
N LYS A 136 -26.43 -14.14 0.13
CA LYS A 136 -25.15 -14.84 -0.06
C LYS A 136 -24.44 -14.27 -1.29
N PRO A 137 -23.14 -14.50 -1.44
CA PRO A 137 -22.36 -13.91 -2.54
C PRO A 137 -22.93 -14.20 -3.94
N GLU A 138 -23.45 -15.42 -4.16
CA GLU A 138 -23.99 -15.83 -5.47
C GLU A 138 -25.21 -15.05 -5.90
N ASP A 139 -25.92 -14.41 -4.98
CA ASP A 139 -27.14 -13.65 -5.25
C ASP A 139 -26.87 -12.37 -6.07
N ILE A 140 -25.60 -12.00 -6.33
CA ILE A 140 -25.24 -10.88 -7.21
C ILE A 140 -25.41 -11.21 -8.69
N ALA A 141 -25.66 -12.45 -9.07
CA ALA A 141 -25.82 -12.86 -10.45
C ALA A 141 -26.81 -11.96 -11.21
N GLY A 142 -26.34 -11.34 -12.29
CA GLY A 142 -27.13 -10.41 -13.14
C GLY A 142 -27.50 -9.07 -12.50
N LYS A 143 -27.01 -8.76 -11.30
CA LYS A 143 -27.31 -7.50 -10.61
C LYS A 143 -26.17 -6.51 -10.71
N PRO A 144 -26.44 -5.19 -10.59
CA PRO A 144 -25.41 -4.17 -10.57
C PRO A 144 -24.65 -4.21 -9.23
N VAL A 145 -23.32 -4.42 -9.31
CA VAL A 145 -22.40 -4.41 -8.18
C VAL A 145 -21.22 -3.49 -8.49
N GLY A 146 -20.42 -3.14 -7.51
CA GLY A 146 -19.30 -2.24 -7.76
C GLY A 146 -18.08 -2.45 -6.87
N GLY A 147 -16.99 -1.78 -7.25
CA GLY A 147 -15.75 -1.76 -6.49
C GLY A 147 -14.77 -0.70 -6.99
N GLY A 148 -13.74 -0.41 -6.22
CA GLY A 148 -12.74 0.60 -6.54
C GLY A 148 -11.88 0.20 -7.74
N LYS A 149 -11.76 1.11 -8.71
CA LYS A 149 -10.98 0.93 -9.94
C LYS A 149 -9.52 0.54 -9.63
N ALA A 150 -8.92 -0.29 -10.50
CA ALA A 150 -7.55 -0.79 -10.39
C ALA A 150 -7.21 -1.58 -9.11
N SER A 151 -8.21 -1.93 -8.29
CA SER A 151 -8.01 -2.74 -7.09
C SER A 151 -8.00 -4.25 -7.39
N ALA A 152 -7.27 -5.02 -6.60
CA ALA A 152 -7.32 -6.48 -6.67
C ALA A 152 -8.68 -7.03 -6.22
N GLN A 153 -9.39 -6.30 -5.37
CA GLN A 153 -10.74 -6.62 -4.92
C GLN A 153 -11.75 -6.54 -6.06
N LEU A 154 -11.68 -5.49 -6.87
CA LEU A 154 -12.51 -5.35 -8.07
C LEU A 154 -12.22 -6.46 -9.09
N ALA A 155 -10.95 -6.83 -9.28
CA ALA A 155 -10.58 -7.93 -10.18
C ALA A 155 -11.21 -9.25 -9.72
N GLN A 156 -11.16 -9.58 -8.42
CA GLN A 156 -11.80 -10.77 -7.87
C GLN A 156 -13.33 -10.70 -7.99
N LEU A 157 -13.94 -9.52 -7.75
CA LEU A 157 -15.38 -9.33 -7.92
C LEU A 157 -15.81 -9.57 -9.38
N LYS A 158 -15.07 -9.08 -10.37
CA LYS A 158 -15.32 -9.33 -11.79
C LYS A 158 -15.25 -10.83 -12.10
N THR A 159 -14.17 -11.50 -11.74
CA THR A 159 -14.02 -12.94 -11.96
C THR A 159 -15.15 -13.73 -11.30
N PHE A 160 -15.53 -13.37 -10.08
CA PHE A 160 -16.64 -14.02 -9.38
C PHE A 160 -17.98 -13.77 -10.08
N ALA A 161 -18.31 -12.54 -10.44
CA ALA A 161 -19.54 -12.20 -11.14
C ALA A 161 -19.64 -12.89 -12.51
N GLU A 162 -18.53 -12.98 -13.26
CA GLU A 162 -18.44 -13.70 -14.54
C GLU A 162 -18.68 -15.21 -14.36
N SER A 163 -18.18 -15.82 -13.29
CA SER A 163 -18.40 -17.24 -12.99
C SER A 163 -19.87 -17.58 -12.73
N LEU A 164 -20.68 -16.59 -12.38
CA LEU A 164 -22.14 -16.69 -12.21
C LEU A 164 -22.93 -16.51 -13.53
N GLY A 165 -22.23 -16.33 -14.65
CA GLY A 165 -22.81 -16.24 -16.01
C GLY A 165 -23.32 -14.88 -16.43
N LYS A 166 -23.34 -13.89 -15.57
CA LYS A 166 -23.65 -12.48 -15.88
C LYS A 166 -22.85 -11.55 -15.00
N ALA A 167 -22.34 -10.46 -15.59
CA ALA A 167 -21.61 -9.42 -14.90
C ALA A 167 -22.21 -8.03 -15.22
N ASP A 168 -22.61 -7.30 -14.17
CA ASP A 168 -22.87 -5.84 -14.22
C ASP A 168 -21.99 -5.21 -13.14
N VAL A 169 -20.67 -5.21 -13.37
CA VAL A 169 -19.68 -4.74 -12.42
C VAL A 169 -19.24 -3.34 -12.77
N ARG A 170 -19.58 -2.38 -11.90
CA ARG A 170 -19.26 -0.95 -12.06
C ARG A 170 -17.97 -0.60 -11.36
N GLU A 171 -17.16 0.22 -12.02
CA GLU A 171 -15.89 0.72 -11.52
C GLU A 171 -16.04 2.12 -10.96
N TYR A 172 -15.54 2.35 -9.76
CA TYR A 172 -15.61 3.64 -9.10
C TYR A 172 -14.20 4.20 -8.89
N PRO A 173 -14.02 5.54 -9.02
CA PRO A 173 -12.71 6.17 -8.78
C PRO A 173 -12.18 5.92 -7.37
N GLY A 174 -13.09 5.81 -6.38
CA GLY A 174 -12.78 5.50 -5.00
C GLY A 174 -13.87 4.67 -4.32
N ASN A 175 -13.58 4.18 -3.13
CA ASN A 175 -14.53 3.34 -2.39
C ASN A 175 -15.73 4.16 -1.86
N ASN A 176 -15.53 5.43 -1.52
CA ASN A 176 -16.60 6.29 -0.99
C ASN A 176 -17.74 6.49 -2.00
N GLU A 177 -17.41 6.63 -3.29
CA GLU A 177 -18.40 6.75 -4.38
C GLU A 177 -19.17 5.43 -4.54
N ALA A 178 -18.49 4.27 -4.45
CA ALA A 178 -19.14 2.97 -4.49
C ALA A 178 -20.11 2.79 -3.29
N TYR A 179 -19.72 3.19 -2.10
CA TYR A 179 -20.58 3.14 -0.90
C TYR A 179 -21.76 4.12 -0.98
N ALA A 180 -21.57 5.30 -1.57
CA ALA A 180 -22.65 6.24 -1.80
C ALA A 180 -23.70 5.67 -2.79
N ASP A 181 -23.24 5.03 -3.87
CA ASP A 181 -24.13 4.38 -4.84
C ASP A 181 -24.85 3.16 -4.25
N LEU A 182 -24.18 2.40 -3.38
CA LEU A 182 -24.80 1.32 -2.62
C LEU A 182 -25.90 1.86 -1.69
N ALA A 183 -25.62 2.88 -0.91
CA ALA A 183 -26.59 3.50 -0.01
C ALA A 183 -27.82 4.04 -0.76
N ALA A 184 -27.58 4.65 -1.93
CA ALA A 184 -28.63 5.17 -2.80
C ALA A 184 -29.40 4.09 -3.58
N GLY A 185 -29.01 2.82 -3.50
CA GLY A 185 -29.66 1.71 -4.21
C GLY A 185 -29.37 1.61 -5.70
N ARG A 186 -28.35 2.33 -6.20
CA ARG A 186 -27.95 2.26 -7.62
C ARG A 186 -27.16 1.00 -7.96
N ILE A 187 -26.57 0.37 -6.94
CA ILE A 187 -25.98 -0.98 -6.97
C ILE A 187 -26.49 -1.77 -5.76
N VAL A 188 -26.43 -3.10 -5.82
CA VAL A 188 -26.93 -3.97 -4.73
C VAL A 188 -25.83 -4.38 -3.77
N ALA A 189 -24.57 -4.39 -4.21
CA ALA A 189 -23.43 -4.74 -3.37
C ALA A 189 -22.15 -4.05 -3.82
N VAL A 190 -21.20 -3.90 -2.88
CA VAL A 190 -19.81 -3.51 -3.15
C VAL A 190 -18.89 -4.65 -2.73
N GLY A 191 -17.99 -5.07 -3.63
CA GLY A 191 -16.91 -6.00 -3.32
C GLY A 191 -15.68 -5.27 -2.81
N ASN A 192 -15.26 -5.56 -1.57
CA ASN A 192 -14.03 -5.03 -1.01
C ASN A 192 -13.45 -5.98 0.04
N SER A 193 -12.26 -5.67 0.56
CA SER A 193 -11.65 -6.47 1.62
C SER A 193 -12.52 -6.51 2.88
N LEU A 194 -12.61 -7.68 3.48
CA LEU A 194 -13.43 -7.90 4.68
C LEU A 194 -13.11 -6.91 5.82
N PRO A 195 -11.84 -6.58 6.15
CA PRO A 195 -11.54 -5.58 7.17
C PRO A 195 -12.13 -4.20 6.86
N ASN A 196 -12.02 -3.74 5.60
CA ASN A 196 -12.56 -2.45 5.20
C ASN A 196 -14.09 -2.40 5.31
N ILE A 197 -14.79 -3.36 4.68
CA ILE A 197 -16.27 -3.36 4.69
C ILE A 197 -16.85 -3.65 6.08
N SER A 198 -16.15 -4.42 6.91
CA SER A 198 -16.56 -4.63 8.31
C SER A 198 -16.48 -3.33 9.11
N TYR A 199 -15.40 -2.56 8.92
CA TYR A 199 -15.29 -1.24 9.53
C TYR A 199 -16.40 -0.29 9.03
N VAL A 200 -16.61 -0.20 7.72
CA VAL A 200 -17.67 0.64 7.14
C VAL A 200 -19.05 0.25 7.68
N ALA A 201 -19.36 -1.06 7.75
CA ALA A 201 -20.60 -1.56 8.31
C ALA A 201 -20.73 -1.25 9.81
N SER A 202 -19.66 -1.29 10.58
CA SER A 202 -19.69 -0.95 12.02
C SER A 202 -19.96 0.53 12.26
N GLN A 203 -19.39 1.42 11.43
CA GLN A 203 -19.57 2.87 11.53
C GLN A 203 -20.95 3.34 11.03
N ARG A 204 -21.61 2.55 10.17
CA ARG A 204 -22.91 2.85 9.58
C ARG A 204 -23.81 1.62 9.61
N SER A 205 -23.99 1.05 10.80
CA SER A 205 -24.72 -0.22 11.02
C SER A 205 -26.23 -0.12 10.77
N ASP A 206 -26.77 1.07 10.69
CA ASP A 206 -28.13 1.40 10.24
C ASP A 206 -28.29 1.35 8.71
N VAL A 207 -27.19 1.52 7.95
CA VAL A 207 -27.18 1.60 6.48
C VAL A 207 -26.63 0.34 5.82
N PHE A 208 -25.61 -0.29 6.41
CA PHE A 208 -24.86 -1.36 5.78
C PHE A 208 -24.75 -2.63 6.63
N GLU A 209 -24.59 -3.75 5.95
CA GLU A 209 -24.22 -5.03 6.54
C GLU A 209 -23.34 -5.85 5.59
N VAL A 210 -22.47 -6.69 6.18
CA VAL A 210 -21.58 -7.57 5.41
C VAL A 210 -22.31 -8.86 5.05
N VAL A 211 -22.22 -9.28 3.80
CA VAL A 211 -22.71 -10.58 3.31
C VAL A 211 -21.72 -11.68 3.67
N LYS A 212 -22.20 -12.77 4.20
CA LYS A 212 -21.40 -13.96 4.56
C LYS A 212 -21.80 -15.15 3.70
N PRO A 213 -20.83 -16.08 3.43
CA PRO A 213 -19.40 -16.00 3.72
C PRO A 213 -18.67 -14.99 2.81
N ALA A 214 -17.38 -14.70 3.09
CA ALA A 214 -16.50 -14.06 2.11
C ALA A 214 -16.33 -15.00 0.90
N PHE A 215 -16.18 -14.43 -0.31
CA PHE A 215 -16.06 -15.21 -1.55
C PHE A 215 -14.64 -15.20 -2.15
N GLY A 216 -13.82 -14.22 -1.75
CA GLY A 216 -12.46 -14.08 -2.27
C GLY A 216 -11.50 -15.12 -1.71
N LEU A 217 -10.38 -15.30 -2.40
CA LEU A 217 -9.26 -16.10 -1.90
C LEU A 217 -8.63 -15.44 -0.68
N LYS A 218 -8.12 -16.26 0.24
CA LYS A 218 -7.38 -15.74 1.39
C LYS A 218 -6.10 -15.07 0.93
N THR A 219 -6.03 -13.77 1.10
CA THR A 219 -4.91 -12.91 0.72
C THR A 219 -4.57 -11.94 1.83
N TYR A 220 -3.47 -11.20 1.67
CA TYR A 220 -2.98 -10.26 2.66
C TYR A 220 -2.67 -8.91 2.02
N PHE A 221 -2.68 -7.88 2.84
CA PHE A 221 -2.13 -6.57 2.54
C PHE A 221 -0.71 -6.44 3.05
N GLY A 222 0.14 -5.79 2.28
CA GLY A 222 1.47 -5.34 2.68
C GLY A 222 1.76 -3.97 2.10
N TYR A 223 2.85 -3.37 2.51
CA TYR A 223 3.38 -2.15 1.91
C TYR A 223 4.41 -2.51 0.83
N VAL A 224 4.66 -1.60 -0.09
CA VAL A 224 5.55 -1.88 -1.22
C VAL A 224 6.55 -0.77 -1.49
N ALA A 225 7.72 -1.16 -1.97
CA ALA A 225 8.63 -0.30 -2.70
C ALA A 225 8.94 -0.91 -4.08
N ARG A 226 9.62 -0.18 -4.95
CA ARG A 226 10.07 -0.68 -6.25
C ARG A 226 10.95 -1.91 -6.08
N LYS A 227 10.90 -2.82 -7.05
CA LYS A 227 11.76 -4.03 -7.09
C LYS A 227 13.08 -3.73 -7.81
N ASP A 228 13.72 -2.65 -7.44
CA ASP A 228 15.05 -2.25 -7.89
C ASP A 228 16.09 -2.39 -6.76
N ASP A 229 17.38 -2.29 -7.10
CA ASP A 229 18.47 -2.36 -6.11
C ASP A 229 18.50 -1.11 -5.22
N ASP A 230 18.05 0.03 -5.75
CA ASP A 230 17.95 1.29 -5.02
C ASP A 230 17.06 1.16 -3.77
N SER A 231 15.92 0.47 -3.89
CA SER A 231 14.94 0.30 -2.82
C SER A 231 15.21 -0.89 -1.89
N ALA A 232 16.16 -1.77 -2.22
CA ALA A 232 16.36 -3.04 -1.50
C ALA A 232 16.66 -2.84 -0.01
N LYS A 233 17.70 -2.07 0.32
CA LYS A 233 18.11 -1.83 1.71
C LYS A 233 17.08 -1.04 2.51
N LEU A 234 16.34 -0.13 1.86
CA LEU A 234 15.24 0.59 2.51
C LEU A 234 14.16 -0.41 2.95
N MET A 235 13.76 -1.34 2.07
CA MET A 235 12.75 -2.34 2.40
C MET A 235 13.22 -3.34 3.46
N GLU A 236 14.50 -3.70 3.48
CA GLU A 236 15.09 -4.52 4.54
C GLU A 236 15.00 -3.81 5.90
N ALA A 237 15.35 -2.53 5.96
CA ALA A 237 15.27 -1.74 7.19
C ALA A 237 13.83 -1.58 7.70
N ILE A 238 12.88 -1.31 6.80
CA ILE A 238 11.45 -1.23 7.12
C ILE A 238 10.92 -2.58 7.60
N THR A 239 11.26 -3.66 6.91
CA THR A 239 10.88 -5.03 7.31
C THR A 239 11.37 -5.38 8.70
N ALA A 240 12.64 -5.09 9.01
CA ALA A 240 13.21 -5.33 10.33
C ALA A 240 12.49 -4.52 11.42
N ALA A 241 12.16 -3.24 11.16
CA ALA A 241 11.39 -2.41 12.08
C ALA A 241 9.97 -2.98 12.29
N MET A 242 9.28 -3.38 11.23
CA MET A 242 7.93 -3.96 11.32
C MET A 242 7.91 -5.27 12.10
N LEU A 243 8.86 -6.16 11.88
CA LEU A 243 8.97 -7.43 12.63
C LEU A 243 9.24 -7.17 14.12
N LYS A 244 10.07 -6.18 14.46
CA LYS A 244 10.28 -5.75 15.85
C LYS A 244 8.99 -5.21 16.47
N ILE A 245 8.27 -4.34 15.78
CA ILE A 245 6.99 -3.77 16.22
C ILE A 245 5.92 -4.86 16.41
N LYS A 246 5.93 -5.89 15.56
CA LYS A 246 5.08 -7.07 15.72
C LYS A 246 5.46 -7.86 16.98
N ALA A 247 6.73 -8.18 17.14
CA ALA A 247 7.24 -9.01 18.23
C ALA A 247 7.04 -8.39 19.62
N ASP A 248 7.15 -7.06 19.75
CA ASP A 248 6.98 -6.35 21.02
C ASP A 248 5.51 -5.94 21.33
N GLY A 249 4.58 -6.32 20.46
CA GLY A 249 3.13 -6.15 20.68
C GLY A 249 2.59 -4.77 20.28
N ARG A 250 3.39 -3.85 19.76
CA ARG A 250 2.90 -2.55 19.26
C ARG A 250 1.93 -2.71 18.10
N LEU A 251 2.20 -3.63 17.16
CA LEU A 251 1.27 -3.92 16.07
C LEU A 251 -0.09 -4.39 16.59
N ALA A 252 -0.12 -5.29 17.59
CA ALA A 252 -1.38 -5.76 18.18
C ALA A 252 -2.17 -4.63 18.85
N LYS A 253 -1.49 -3.66 19.49
CA LYS A 253 -2.15 -2.47 20.05
C LYS A 253 -2.77 -1.59 18.97
N ILE A 254 -2.06 -1.38 17.86
CA ILE A 254 -2.55 -0.60 16.72
C ILE A 254 -3.76 -1.31 16.07
N GLN A 255 -3.69 -2.63 15.87
CA GLN A 255 -4.81 -3.41 15.35
C GLN A 255 -6.05 -3.30 16.26
N LYS A 256 -5.90 -3.44 17.58
CA LYS A 256 -7.00 -3.28 18.55
C LYS A 256 -7.63 -1.89 18.47
N LYS A 257 -6.83 -0.85 18.31
CA LYS A 257 -7.34 0.53 18.16
C LYS A 257 -8.27 0.66 16.95
N TRP A 258 -7.91 0.06 15.81
CA TRP A 258 -8.60 0.28 14.55
C TRP A 258 -9.65 -0.77 14.19
N PHE A 259 -9.49 -2.01 14.65
CA PHE A 259 -10.39 -3.12 14.34
C PHE A 259 -11.16 -3.65 15.57
N GLY A 260 -10.86 -3.15 16.77
CA GLY A 260 -11.45 -3.63 18.02
C GLY A 260 -10.80 -4.90 18.56
N ASP A 261 -10.01 -5.61 17.75
CA ASP A 261 -9.27 -6.81 18.12
C ASP A 261 -7.92 -6.87 17.38
N SER A 262 -7.01 -7.73 17.85
CA SER A 262 -5.75 -8.02 17.21
C SER A 262 -5.81 -9.39 16.52
N PHE A 263 -5.10 -9.52 15.44
CA PHE A 263 -5.01 -10.76 14.66
C PHE A 263 -3.57 -11.03 14.25
N ASP A 264 -3.23 -12.30 14.15
CA ASP A 264 -1.90 -12.69 13.68
C ASP A 264 -1.84 -12.67 12.15
N THR A 265 -0.68 -12.30 11.62
CA THR A 265 -0.33 -12.36 10.21
C THR A 265 0.99 -13.11 10.05
N PRO A 266 1.24 -13.83 8.94
CA PRO A 266 2.53 -14.45 8.71
C PRO A 266 3.63 -13.36 8.58
N ASP A 267 4.89 -13.74 8.76
CA ASP A 267 6.02 -12.81 8.59
C ASP A 267 6.36 -12.55 7.11
N SER A 268 5.87 -13.40 6.21
CA SER A 268 5.98 -13.21 4.76
C SER A 268 4.91 -14.02 4.01
N VAL A 269 4.68 -13.68 2.74
CA VAL A 269 3.78 -14.42 1.84
C VAL A 269 4.53 -14.74 0.54
N PRO A 270 5.40 -15.77 0.54
CA PRO A 270 6.22 -16.09 -0.62
C PRO A 270 5.40 -16.64 -1.80
N ASN A 271 4.26 -17.28 -1.52
CA ASN A 271 3.37 -17.90 -2.51
C ASN A 271 1.94 -17.38 -2.32
N PRO A 272 1.62 -16.16 -2.81
CA PRO A 272 0.27 -15.64 -2.67
C PRO A 272 -0.73 -16.43 -3.51
N ALA A 273 -1.99 -16.45 -3.05
CA ALA A 273 -3.08 -17.18 -3.70
C ALA A 273 -3.55 -16.52 -5.02
N LEU A 274 -3.25 -15.22 -5.23
CA LEU A 274 -3.61 -14.45 -6.42
C LEU A 274 -2.43 -14.25 -7.35
#